data_e59deec242c013db3a7d410be88c0d14
#
_entry.id   e59deec242c013db3a7d410be88c0d14
#
_cell.length_a   1.000
_cell.length_b   1.000
_cell.length_c   1.000
_cell.angle_alpha   90.00
_cell.angle_beta   90.00
_cell.angle_gamma   90.00
#
_symmetry.space_group_name_H-M   'P 1'
#
loop_
_entity.id
_entity.type
_entity.pdbx_description
1 polymer ?
#
loop_
_entity_poly.entity_id
_entity_poly.type
_entity_poly.pdbx_seq_one_letter_code
_entity_poly.pdbx_strand_id
1 'polypeptide(L)'
;MTSLRVIAGVLILLLHPSSSFAQRGVSLVEAEVTTATGSRGVMVRPSGDGPFPAVLHMHGSGDTVANNVDVLQLFARAGYVAMDVEYRELRTGSIDVEDISKSIEYLNGSKYVRRGVIGLNGFSLGGRLALRVATRHNVLAVSAIAARTSSGSTPTILEQAARLTSPILLQHGTDDSVVPYNDSVLLERKLKSMGRSVEFFSYGGAGHNTLPWDQVYAKVLSFFASHLQ
;
A
#
# COMPACT_ATOMS: atom_id res chain seq x y z
N MET A 1 13.86 -4.10 -24.12
CA MET A 1 13.13 -5.38 -24.33
C MET A 1 12.58 -5.80 -22.98
N THR A 2 11.26 -5.74 -22.80
CA THR A 2 10.59 -6.05 -21.54
C THR A 2 10.46 -7.59 -21.44
N SER A 3 11.13 -8.21 -20.46
CA SER A 3 10.99 -9.63 -20.20
C SER A 3 9.65 -9.87 -19.49
N LEU A 4 8.74 -10.58 -20.15
CA LEU A 4 7.43 -10.96 -19.60
C LEU A 4 7.52 -12.38 -19.05
N ARG A 5 7.33 -12.56 -17.73
CA ARG A 5 7.21 -13.88 -17.11
C ARG A 5 5.74 -14.19 -16.80
N VAL A 6 5.26 -15.32 -17.26
CA VAL A 6 3.94 -15.85 -16.92
C VAL A 6 4.12 -16.90 -15.83
N ILE A 7 3.55 -16.65 -14.65
CA ILE A 7 3.63 -17.56 -13.50
C ILE A 7 2.30 -18.32 -13.37
N ALA A 8 2.35 -19.63 -13.52
CA ALA A 8 1.23 -20.52 -13.21
C ALA A 8 1.26 -20.86 -11.71
N GLY A 9 0.27 -20.36 -10.97
CA GLY A 9 0.22 -20.51 -9.52
C GLY A 9 -0.30 -21.86 -9.05
N VAL A 10 0.39 -22.47 -8.09
CA VAL A 10 -0.04 -23.65 -7.35
C VAL A 10 -1.06 -23.25 -6.28
N LEU A 11 -2.17 -23.96 -6.24
CA LEU A 11 -3.31 -23.75 -5.34
C LEU A 11 -3.00 -24.32 -3.95
N ILE A 12 -2.94 -23.48 -2.91
CA ILE A 12 -3.01 -23.90 -1.51
C ILE A 12 -4.41 -23.59 -0.99
N LEU A 13 -5.20 -24.63 -0.74
CA LEU A 13 -6.52 -24.52 -0.12
C LEU A 13 -6.36 -24.29 1.39
N LEU A 14 -6.80 -23.14 1.89
CA LEU A 14 -7.17 -22.95 3.29
C LEU A 14 -8.66 -22.68 3.37
N LEU A 15 -9.38 -23.65 3.92
CA LEU A 15 -10.83 -23.63 4.15
C LEU A 15 -11.19 -22.75 5.34
N HIS A 16 -11.85 -21.60 5.09
CA HIS A 16 -12.70 -20.91 6.06
C HIS A 16 -13.96 -20.38 5.37
N PRO A 17 -15.12 -20.40 6.01
CA PRO A 17 -16.40 -20.22 5.33
C PRO A 17 -16.82 -18.77 5.16
N SER A 18 -17.53 -18.53 4.05
CA SER A 18 -18.41 -17.41 3.75
C SER A 18 -17.80 -16.03 3.50
N SER A 19 -17.19 -15.87 2.34
CA SER A 19 -17.46 -14.76 1.43
C SER A 19 -17.11 -15.24 0.01
N SER A 20 -18.05 -15.14 -0.91
CA SER A 20 -18.01 -15.73 -2.24
C SER A 20 -17.14 -14.96 -3.22
N PHE A 21 -15.85 -14.88 -2.94
CA PHE A 21 -14.85 -14.73 -3.99
C PHE A 21 -14.23 -16.10 -4.24
N ALA A 22 -14.96 -16.93 -4.99
CA ALA A 22 -14.39 -18.17 -5.50
C ALA A 22 -13.15 -17.80 -6.31
N GLN A 23 -11.97 -18.06 -5.75
CA GLN A 23 -10.69 -18.00 -6.43
C GLN A 23 -10.67 -19.07 -7.55
N ARG A 24 -11.19 -18.71 -8.71
CA ARG A 24 -10.73 -19.34 -9.93
C ARG A 24 -9.26 -18.97 -10.02
N GLY A 25 -8.37 -19.92 -10.35
CA GLY A 25 -6.94 -19.67 -10.46
C GLY A 25 -6.68 -18.48 -11.38
N VAL A 26 -6.48 -17.30 -10.78
CA VAL A 26 -6.20 -16.07 -11.55
C VAL A 26 -4.78 -16.18 -12.06
N SER A 27 -4.62 -16.26 -13.37
CA SER A 27 -3.29 -16.14 -13.96
C SER A 27 -2.78 -14.73 -13.78
N LEU A 28 -1.52 -14.59 -13.38
CA LEU A 28 -0.87 -13.32 -13.13
C LEU A 28 0.16 -13.01 -14.21
N VAL A 29 0.34 -11.74 -14.48
CA VAL A 29 1.41 -11.21 -15.34
C VAL A 29 2.29 -10.32 -14.50
N GLU A 30 3.57 -10.63 -14.44
CA GLU A 30 4.60 -9.87 -13.77
C GLU A 30 5.49 -9.18 -14.79
N ALA A 31 5.84 -7.92 -14.55
CA ALA A 31 6.72 -7.13 -15.41
C ALA A 31 7.64 -6.24 -14.59
N GLU A 32 8.91 -6.17 -14.96
CA GLU A 32 9.80 -5.12 -14.49
C GLU A 32 9.34 -3.76 -15.01
N VAL A 33 9.41 -2.75 -14.17
CA VAL A 33 9.06 -1.38 -14.52
C VAL A 33 10.20 -0.42 -14.18
N THR A 34 10.26 0.69 -14.90
CA THR A 34 11.15 1.80 -14.57
C THR A 34 10.36 3.09 -14.70
N THR A 35 10.32 3.88 -13.64
CA THR A 35 9.61 5.16 -13.61
C THR A 35 10.43 6.27 -14.25
N ALA A 36 9.84 7.46 -14.41
CA ALA A 36 10.52 8.62 -15.00
C ALA A 36 11.70 9.13 -14.16
N THR A 37 11.74 8.81 -12.85
CA THR A 37 12.90 9.09 -11.99
C THR A 37 14.02 8.06 -12.10
N GLY A 38 13.81 7.00 -12.89
CA GLY A 38 14.73 5.86 -13.00
C GLY A 38 14.56 4.82 -11.88
N SER A 39 13.56 4.96 -11.00
CA SER A 39 13.27 3.96 -9.97
C SER A 39 12.79 2.67 -10.62
N ARG A 40 13.48 1.58 -10.31
CA ARG A 40 13.15 0.23 -10.81
C ARG A 40 12.15 -0.42 -9.87
N GLY A 41 11.29 -1.26 -10.41
CA GLY A 41 10.30 -1.95 -9.62
C GLY A 41 9.66 -3.13 -10.34
N VAL A 42 8.63 -3.66 -9.74
CA VAL A 42 7.83 -4.76 -10.26
C VAL A 42 6.36 -4.35 -10.26
N MET A 43 5.69 -4.67 -11.36
CA MET A 43 4.24 -4.57 -11.47
C MET A 43 3.66 -5.97 -11.69
N VAL A 44 2.70 -6.35 -10.86
CA VAL A 44 1.95 -7.61 -10.98
C VAL A 44 0.49 -7.27 -11.23
N ARG A 45 -0.15 -7.95 -12.18
CA ARG A 45 -1.56 -7.72 -12.51
C ARG A 45 -2.27 -9.03 -12.84
N PRO A 46 -3.61 -9.06 -12.79
CA PRO A 46 -4.37 -10.14 -13.39
C PRO A 46 -4.06 -10.24 -14.88
N SER A 47 -4.11 -11.47 -15.43
CA SER A 47 -4.14 -11.65 -16.88
C SER A 47 -5.44 -11.08 -17.44
N GLY A 48 -5.40 -10.54 -18.66
CA GLY A 48 -6.54 -9.90 -19.32
C GLY A 48 -6.30 -8.43 -19.62
N ASP A 49 -7.27 -7.81 -20.29
CA ASP A 49 -7.09 -6.50 -20.90
C ASP A 49 -7.31 -5.33 -19.92
N GLY A 50 -7.97 -5.57 -18.78
CA GLY A 50 -8.32 -4.51 -17.84
C GLY A 50 -9.36 -3.52 -18.40
N PRO A 51 -9.35 -2.23 -18.03
CA PRO A 51 -8.49 -1.66 -17.00
C PRO A 51 -8.91 -2.05 -15.58
N PHE A 52 -7.95 -2.32 -14.71
CA PHE A 52 -8.15 -2.68 -13.32
C PHE A 52 -7.90 -1.49 -12.39
N PRO A 53 -8.48 -1.44 -11.17
CA PRO A 53 -8.01 -0.55 -10.13
C PRO A 53 -6.56 -0.88 -9.76
N ALA A 54 -5.82 0.07 -9.20
CA ALA A 54 -4.41 -0.16 -8.86
C ALA A 54 -4.13 0.06 -7.38
N VAL A 55 -3.12 -0.66 -6.87
CA VAL A 55 -2.51 -0.47 -5.56
C VAL A 55 -1.02 -0.21 -5.76
N LEU A 56 -0.54 0.95 -5.32
CA LEU A 56 0.88 1.22 -5.16
C LEU A 56 1.28 0.82 -3.75
N HIS A 57 2.07 -0.24 -3.65
CA HIS A 57 2.65 -0.71 -2.40
C HIS A 57 3.99 -0.01 -2.18
N MET A 58 4.33 0.24 -0.93
CA MET A 58 5.61 0.79 -0.49
C MET A 58 6.15 -0.07 0.64
N HIS A 59 7.29 -0.71 0.42
CA HIS A 59 7.95 -1.56 1.40
C HIS A 59 8.50 -0.79 2.61
N GLY A 60 8.95 -1.48 3.65
CA GLY A 60 9.57 -0.88 4.83
C GLY A 60 11.02 -0.45 4.58
N SER A 61 11.60 0.29 5.53
CA SER A 61 13.01 0.67 5.48
C SER A 61 13.93 -0.55 5.52
N GLY A 62 14.95 -0.56 4.67
CA GLY A 62 15.90 -1.68 4.56
C GLY A 62 15.34 -2.91 3.85
N ASP A 63 14.12 -2.83 3.32
CA ASP A 63 13.51 -3.88 2.50
C ASP A 63 13.65 -3.56 1.01
N THR A 64 13.21 -4.46 0.14
CA THR A 64 13.32 -4.34 -1.32
C THR A 64 12.04 -4.78 -2.00
N VAL A 65 11.84 -4.34 -3.24
CA VAL A 65 10.74 -4.81 -4.09
C VAL A 65 10.75 -6.35 -4.23
N ALA A 66 11.93 -6.96 -4.34
CA ALA A 66 12.05 -8.41 -4.51
C ALA A 66 11.45 -9.20 -3.33
N ASN A 67 11.55 -8.68 -2.11
CA ASN A 67 10.98 -9.30 -0.92
C ASN A 67 9.46 -9.08 -0.79
N ASN A 68 8.88 -8.19 -1.59
CA ASN A 68 7.47 -7.80 -1.52
C ASN A 68 6.63 -8.30 -2.71
N VAL A 69 7.21 -9.09 -3.61
CA VAL A 69 6.50 -9.65 -4.78
C VAL A 69 5.26 -10.46 -4.37
N ASP A 70 5.34 -11.21 -3.27
CA ASP A 70 4.19 -11.98 -2.77
C ASP A 70 3.01 -11.06 -2.34
N VAL A 71 3.32 -9.88 -1.79
CA VAL A 71 2.31 -8.85 -1.46
C VAL A 71 1.68 -8.29 -2.73
N LEU A 72 2.48 -8.04 -3.78
CA LEU A 72 1.96 -7.59 -5.07
C LEU A 72 1.07 -8.67 -5.71
N GLN A 73 1.47 -9.93 -5.63
CA GLN A 73 0.66 -11.05 -6.12
C GLN A 73 -0.65 -11.19 -5.35
N LEU A 74 -0.65 -10.94 -4.03
CA LEU A 74 -1.87 -10.94 -3.21
C LEU A 74 -2.88 -9.91 -3.73
N PHE A 75 -2.45 -8.68 -3.98
CA PHE A 75 -3.30 -7.64 -4.58
C PHE A 75 -3.75 -8.00 -5.99
N ALA A 76 -2.85 -8.56 -6.81
CA ALA A 76 -3.18 -8.94 -8.18
C ALA A 76 -4.21 -10.08 -8.22
N ARG A 77 -4.15 -11.06 -7.30
CA ARG A 77 -5.17 -12.10 -7.15
C ARG A 77 -6.53 -11.52 -6.74
N ALA A 78 -6.53 -10.41 -6.02
CA ALA A 78 -7.74 -9.69 -5.62
C ALA A 78 -8.29 -8.76 -6.73
N GLY A 79 -7.66 -8.74 -7.92
CA GLY A 79 -8.16 -7.98 -9.08
C GLY A 79 -7.53 -6.60 -9.27
N TYR A 80 -6.44 -6.30 -8.59
CA TYR A 80 -5.73 -5.02 -8.72
C TYR A 80 -4.50 -5.14 -9.64
N VAL A 81 -4.13 -4.07 -10.30
CA VAL A 81 -2.74 -3.87 -10.72
C VAL A 81 -1.96 -3.45 -9.48
N ALA A 82 -0.98 -4.23 -9.07
CA ALA A 82 -0.13 -3.92 -7.93
C ALA A 82 1.28 -3.56 -8.38
N MET A 83 1.87 -2.53 -7.82
CA MET A 83 3.22 -2.09 -8.15
C MET A 83 3.97 -1.69 -6.88
N ASP A 84 5.25 -2.02 -6.82
CA ASP A 84 6.22 -1.46 -5.87
C ASP A 84 7.48 -1.06 -6.63
N VAL A 85 8.18 -0.05 -6.16
CA VAL A 85 9.41 0.46 -6.76
C VAL A 85 10.48 0.63 -5.71
N GLU A 86 11.73 0.42 -6.09
CA GLU A 86 12.87 0.82 -5.27
C GLU A 86 12.88 2.34 -5.19
N TYR A 87 12.60 2.87 -4.02
CA TYR A 87 12.68 4.29 -3.76
C TYR A 87 13.90 4.60 -2.89
N ARG A 88 14.44 5.79 -3.07
CA ARG A 88 15.63 6.20 -2.36
C ARG A 88 15.29 6.50 -0.90
N GLU A 89 15.92 5.78 0.01
CA GLU A 89 15.87 6.14 1.43
C GLU A 89 16.68 7.42 1.66
N LEU A 90 15.99 8.54 1.72
CA LEU A 90 16.65 9.81 1.96
C LEU A 90 16.51 10.25 3.40
N ARG A 91 17.62 10.73 3.93
CA ARG A 91 17.63 11.47 5.19
C ARG A 91 16.79 12.75 5.13
N THR A 92 16.47 13.26 3.97
CA THR A 92 15.71 14.52 3.76
C THR A 92 14.24 14.31 3.39
N GLY A 93 13.81 13.11 3.07
CA GLY A 93 12.40 12.75 2.83
C GLY A 93 11.70 13.43 1.64
N SER A 94 12.39 14.21 0.81
CA SER A 94 11.78 14.91 -0.32
C SER A 94 11.80 14.10 -1.62
N ILE A 95 12.84 13.33 -1.86
CA ILE A 95 13.01 12.56 -3.10
C ILE A 95 12.14 11.31 -3.10
N ASP A 96 11.95 10.66 -1.95
CA ASP A 96 11.05 9.50 -1.83
C ASP A 96 9.63 9.83 -2.32
N VAL A 97 9.14 11.03 -1.99
CA VAL A 97 7.81 11.49 -2.44
C VAL A 97 7.78 11.67 -3.96
N GLU A 98 8.88 12.12 -4.58
CA GLU A 98 8.96 12.27 -6.03
C GLU A 98 8.95 10.92 -6.74
N ASP A 99 9.73 9.96 -6.27
CA ASP A 99 9.74 8.60 -6.83
C ASP A 99 8.34 7.97 -6.77
N ILE A 100 7.64 8.11 -5.63
CA ILE A 100 6.27 7.61 -5.48
C ILE A 100 5.27 8.42 -6.32
N SER A 101 5.45 9.74 -6.44
CA SER A 101 4.61 10.57 -7.31
C SER A 101 4.73 10.14 -8.77
N LYS A 102 5.94 9.85 -9.25
CA LYS A 102 6.18 9.35 -10.61
C LYS A 102 5.66 7.92 -10.80
N SER A 103 5.60 7.14 -9.75
CA SER A 103 4.97 5.82 -9.78
C SER A 103 3.44 5.91 -9.95
N ILE A 104 2.80 6.89 -9.31
CA ILE A 104 1.37 7.20 -9.53
C ILE A 104 1.12 7.65 -10.98
N GLU A 105 1.98 8.51 -11.53
CA GLU A 105 1.90 8.94 -12.93
C GLU A 105 2.05 7.75 -13.89
N TYR A 106 3.01 6.87 -13.63
CA TYR A 106 3.24 5.64 -14.39
C TYR A 106 1.99 4.75 -14.41
N LEU A 107 1.39 4.49 -13.24
CA LEU A 107 0.16 3.72 -13.13
C LEU A 107 -0.98 4.38 -13.90
N ASN A 108 -1.17 5.69 -13.76
CA ASN A 108 -2.21 6.43 -14.50
C ASN A 108 -2.01 6.45 -16.02
N GLY A 109 -0.78 6.28 -16.49
CA GLY A 109 -0.44 6.16 -17.92
C GLY A 109 -0.56 4.74 -18.47
N SER A 110 -0.70 3.74 -17.61
CA SER A 110 -0.80 2.34 -18.02
C SER A 110 -2.18 2.00 -18.58
N LYS A 111 -2.23 1.37 -19.76
CA LYS A 111 -3.49 0.87 -20.35
C LYS A 111 -4.22 -0.17 -19.49
N TYR A 112 -3.51 -0.80 -18.56
CA TYR A 112 -4.07 -1.81 -17.67
C TYR A 112 -4.70 -1.23 -16.40
N VAL A 113 -4.48 0.07 -16.13
CA VAL A 113 -4.95 0.74 -14.92
C VAL A 113 -6.15 1.63 -15.24
N ARG A 114 -7.21 1.50 -14.45
CA ARG A 114 -8.33 2.45 -14.46
C ARG A 114 -7.81 3.78 -13.91
N ARG A 115 -7.69 4.75 -14.81
CA ARG A 115 -7.11 6.05 -14.50
C ARG A 115 -7.80 6.72 -13.31
N GLY A 116 -7.01 7.17 -12.34
CA GLY A 116 -7.50 7.83 -11.12
C GLY A 116 -7.98 6.86 -10.03
N VAL A 117 -8.06 5.54 -10.31
CA VAL A 117 -8.49 4.54 -9.34
C VAL A 117 -7.26 3.87 -8.73
N ILE A 118 -6.59 4.60 -7.83
CA ILE A 118 -5.35 4.19 -7.19
C ILE A 118 -5.50 4.27 -5.67
N GLY A 119 -5.15 3.18 -4.99
CA GLY A 119 -4.93 3.11 -3.54
C GLY A 119 -3.44 3.05 -3.21
N LEU A 120 -3.08 3.54 -2.04
CA LEU A 120 -1.74 3.44 -1.49
C LEU A 120 -1.72 2.47 -0.32
N ASN A 121 -0.76 1.55 -0.29
CA ASN A 121 -0.52 0.67 0.84
C ASN A 121 0.95 0.73 1.24
N GLY A 122 1.25 0.72 2.53
CA GLY A 122 2.64 0.65 2.96
C GLY A 122 2.82 0.25 4.40
N PHE A 123 3.99 -0.32 4.68
CA PHE A 123 4.41 -0.73 6.01
C PHE A 123 5.56 0.15 6.52
N SER A 124 5.53 0.54 7.80
CA SER A 124 6.62 1.28 8.45
C SER A 124 6.97 2.58 7.70
N LEU A 125 8.17 2.68 7.13
CA LEU A 125 8.58 3.78 6.26
C LEU A 125 7.63 3.92 5.07
N GLY A 126 7.26 2.82 4.42
CA GLY A 126 6.30 2.81 3.32
C GLY A 126 4.92 3.33 3.72
N GLY A 127 4.44 2.99 4.93
CA GLY A 127 3.20 3.53 5.48
C GLY A 127 3.26 5.05 5.71
N ARG A 128 4.41 5.55 6.20
CA ARG A 128 4.66 6.98 6.32
C ARG A 128 4.67 7.67 4.94
N LEU A 129 5.29 7.05 3.95
CA LEU A 129 5.33 7.58 2.58
C LEU A 129 3.93 7.60 1.96
N ALA A 130 3.13 6.55 2.15
CA ALA A 130 1.75 6.50 1.68
C ALA A 130 0.93 7.69 2.20
N LEU A 131 0.98 7.93 3.51
CA LEU A 131 0.31 9.08 4.12
C LEU A 131 0.87 10.41 3.59
N ARG A 132 2.19 10.54 3.47
CA ARG A 132 2.83 11.77 3.01
C ARG A 132 2.48 12.09 1.55
N VAL A 133 2.45 11.10 0.68
CA VAL A 133 2.03 11.25 -0.71
C VAL A 133 0.56 11.65 -0.79
N ALA A 134 -0.30 11.04 0.03
CA ALA A 134 -1.72 11.38 0.09
C ALA A 134 -2.00 12.83 0.56
N THR A 135 -1.05 13.51 1.20
CA THR A 135 -1.18 14.96 1.48
C THR A 135 -0.98 15.84 0.23
N ARG A 136 -0.56 15.28 -0.90
CA ARG A 136 -0.18 16.00 -2.13
C ARG A 136 -0.90 15.50 -3.38
N HIS A 137 -1.37 14.25 -3.36
CA HIS A 137 -2.01 13.57 -4.48
C HIS A 137 -3.42 13.10 -4.09
N ASN A 138 -4.35 13.26 -5.00
CA ASN A 138 -5.67 12.68 -4.86
C ASN A 138 -5.59 11.18 -5.18
N VAL A 139 -5.64 10.36 -4.14
CA VAL A 139 -5.76 8.90 -4.24
C VAL A 139 -7.08 8.48 -3.59
N LEU A 140 -7.63 7.33 -3.98
CA LEU A 140 -8.96 6.95 -3.51
C LEU A 140 -8.96 6.37 -2.09
N ALA A 141 -7.87 5.75 -1.66
CA ALA A 141 -7.76 5.15 -0.34
C ALA A 141 -6.30 4.98 0.08
N VAL A 142 -6.03 5.00 1.38
CA VAL A 142 -4.68 4.83 1.95
C VAL A 142 -4.71 3.82 3.07
N SER A 143 -3.88 2.79 2.98
CA SER A 143 -3.60 1.86 4.08
C SER A 143 -2.18 2.09 4.59
N ALA A 144 -2.05 2.44 5.87
CA ALA A 144 -0.77 2.70 6.53
C ALA A 144 -0.61 1.78 7.75
N ILE A 145 0.38 0.90 7.67
CA ILE A 145 0.65 -0.14 8.66
C ILE A 145 1.90 0.26 9.45
N ALA A 146 1.79 0.36 10.78
CA ALA A 146 2.87 0.72 11.70
C ALA A 146 3.66 1.96 11.27
N ALA A 147 2.94 3.00 10.82
CA ALA A 147 3.53 4.20 10.24
C ALA A 147 3.89 5.25 11.29
N ARG A 148 5.09 5.82 11.19
CA ARG A 148 5.50 6.96 12.01
C ARG A 148 4.83 8.24 11.51
N THR A 149 4.10 8.94 12.39
CA THR A 149 3.28 10.11 12.00
C THR A 149 3.63 11.40 12.75
N SER A 150 4.17 11.27 13.98
CA SER A 150 4.47 12.41 14.86
C SER A 150 5.90 12.94 14.73
N SER A 151 6.78 12.24 14.00
CA SER A 151 8.18 12.61 13.80
C SER A 151 8.73 12.09 12.48
N GLY A 152 10.02 12.28 12.22
CA GLY A 152 10.72 11.75 11.04
C GLY A 152 10.48 12.54 9.74
N SER A 153 9.76 13.65 9.79
CA SER A 153 9.60 14.62 8.69
C SER A 153 9.22 15.99 9.25
N THR A 154 9.50 17.05 8.49
CA THR A 154 9.08 18.42 8.84
C THR A 154 8.44 19.06 7.60
N PRO A 155 7.17 19.45 7.66
CA PRO A 155 6.22 19.14 8.73
C PRO A 155 5.91 17.64 8.86
N THR A 156 5.50 17.20 10.05
CA THR A 156 5.09 15.82 10.33
C THR A 156 3.78 15.46 9.62
N ILE A 157 3.44 14.18 9.53
CA ILE A 157 2.13 13.74 9.01
C ILE A 157 1.01 14.28 9.90
N LEU A 158 1.19 14.23 11.21
CA LEU A 158 0.20 14.71 12.17
C LEU A 158 -0.10 16.21 12.01
N GLU A 159 0.91 17.03 11.73
CA GLU A 159 0.74 18.46 11.44
C GLU A 159 0.02 18.69 10.10
N GLN A 160 0.20 17.81 9.15
CA GLN A 160 -0.44 17.87 7.82
C GLN A 160 -1.78 17.11 7.74
N ALA A 161 -2.31 16.58 8.82
CA ALA A 161 -3.50 15.72 8.83
C ALA A 161 -4.71 16.35 8.11
N ALA A 162 -4.84 17.69 8.13
CA ALA A 162 -5.90 18.40 7.40
C ALA A 162 -5.88 18.18 5.88
N ARG A 163 -4.73 17.82 5.31
CA ARG A 163 -4.55 17.54 3.87
C ARG A 163 -4.89 16.08 3.50
N LEU A 164 -5.08 15.21 4.49
CA LEU A 164 -5.48 13.84 4.28
C LEU A 164 -6.99 13.79 4.08
N THR A 165 -7.43 13.77 2.84
CA THR A 165 -8.85 13.82 2.47
C THR A 165 -9.41 12.46 2.05
N SER A 166 -8.55 11.55 1.64
CA SER A 166 -8.92 10.17 1.30
C SER A 166 -9.31 9.36 2.53
N PRO A 167 -10.17 8.34 2.41
CA PRO A 167 -10.34 7.33 3.46
C PRO A 167 -9.00 6.68 3.84
N ILE A 168 -8.79 6.48 5.14
CA ILE A 168 -7.53 5.96 5.68
C ILE A 168 -7.79 4.74 6.55
N LEU A 169 -7.05 3.66 6.30
CA LEU A 169 -6.92 2.52 7.18
C LEU A 169 -5.58 2.60 7.91
N LEU A 170 -5.63 2.67 9.24
CA LEU A 170 -4.45 2.56 10.11
C LEU A 170 -4.43 1.18 10.76
N GLN A 171 -3.26 0.57 10.84
CA GLN A 171 -3.07 -0.71 11.51
C GLN A 171 -1.78 -0.69 12.32
N HIS A 172 -1.79 -1.15 13.59
CA HIS A 172 -0.60 -1.06 14.44
C HIS A 172 -0.61 -2.14 15.53
N GLY A 173 0.56 -2.67 15.84
CA GLY A 173 0.78 -3.53 17.00
C GLY A 173 0.93 -2.71 18.30
N THR A 174 0.31 -3.17 19.40
CA THR A 174 0.36 -2.41 20.65
C THR A 174 1.73 -2.38 21.31
N ASP A 175 2.56 -3.41 21.02
CA ASP A 175 3.90 -3.61 21.59
C ASP A 175 5.02 -3.26 20.60
N ASP A 176 4.68 -2.39 19.61
CA ASP A 176 5.66 -1.90 18.64
C ASP A 176 6.73 -1.03 19.32
N SER A 177 7.95 -1.56 19.39
CA SER A 177 9.12 -0.89 19.97
C SER A 177 9.91 -0.05 18.97
N VAL A 178 9.59 -0.12 17.67
CA VAL A 178 10.28 0.61 16.58
C VAL A 178 9.54 1.89 16.23
N VAL A 179 8.24 1.79 16.02
CA VAL A 179 7.35 2.92 15.79
C VAL A 179 6.32 2.97 16.92
N PRO A 180 6.27 4.05 17.69
CA PRO A 180 5.34 4.13 18.81
C PRO A 180 3.88 3.93 18.37
N TYR A 181 3.18 2.97 18.98
CA TYR A 181 1.75 2.73 18.76
C TYR A 181 0.91 4.03 18.85
N ASN A 182 1.32 4.92 19.74
CA ASN A 182 0.66 6.21 19.93
C ASN A 182 0.65 7.10 18.66
N ASP A 183 1.54 6.88 17.72
CA ASP A 183 1.57 7.60 16.44
C ASP A 183 0.27 7.37 15.65
N SER A 184 -0.21 6.14 15.58
CA SER A 184 -1.50 5.81 14.94
C SER A 184 -2.70 6.33 15.75
N VAL A 185 -2.64 6.22 17.09
CA VAL A 185 -3.71 6.74 17.98
C VAL A 185 -3.89 8.25 17.81
N LEU A 186 -2.79 9.00 17.77
CA LEU A 186 -2.84 10.46 17.62
C LEU A 186 -3.38 10.86 16.23
N LEU A 187 -2.93 10.18 15.17
CA LEU A 187 -3.41 10.46 13.83
C LEU A 187 -4.91 10.13 13.69
N GLU A 188 -5.33 8.97 14.18
CA GLU A 188 -6.76 8.60 14.19
C GLU A 188 -7.62 9.63 14.88
N ARG A 189 -7.26 10.01 16.11
CA ARG A 189 -7.99 11.04 16.88
C ARG A 189 -8.05 12.37 16.13
N LYS A 190 -6.93 12.79 15.53
CA LYS A 190 -6.85 14.03 14.77
C LYS A 190 -7.76 13.98 13.53
N LEU A 191 -7.74 12.89 12.78
CA LEU A 191 -8.58 12.71 11.59
C LEU A 191 -10.06 12.68 11.97
N LYS A 192 -10.45 11.95 13.01
CA LYS A 192 -11.83 11.91 13.53
C LYS A 192 -12.32 13.28 13.97
N SER A 193 -11.49 14.07 14.67
CA SER A 193 -11.86 15.43 15.09
C SER A 193 -12.11 16.38 13.92
N MET A 194 -11.63 16.04 12.71
CA MET A 194 -11.84 16.79 11.47
C MET A 194 -12.97 16.19 10.61
N GLY A 195 -13.69 15.18 11.10
CA GLY A 195 -14.73 14.48 10.33
C GLY A 195 -14.19 13.67 9.15
N ARG A 196 -12.91 13.24 9.17
CA ARG A 196 -12.31 12.43 8.13
C ARG A 196 -12.66 10.96 8.29
N SER A 197 -12.79 10.25 7.17
CA SER A 197 -12.98 8.80 7.16
C SER A 197 -11.68 8.11 7.57
N VAL A 198 -11.68 7.45 8.72
CA VAL A 198 -10.54 6.69 9.23
C VAL A 198 -11.00 5.45 9.97
N GLU A 199 -10.42 4.31 9.62
CA GLU A 199 -10.52 3.05 10.34
C GLU A 199 -9.19 2.78 11.04
N PHE A 200 -9.23 2.26 12.27
CA PHE A 200 -8.03 1.91 13.01
C PHE A 200 -8.18 0.54 13.66
N PHE A 201 -7.26 -0.36 13.36
CA PHE A 201 -7.16 -1.69 13.96
C PHE A 201 -5.87 -1.84 14.75
N SER A 202 -6.02 -2.24 16.01
CA SER A 202 -4.92 -2.52 16.94
C SER A 202 -4.73 -4.01 17.10
N TYR A 203 -3.48 -4.46 17.10
CA TYR A 203 -3.12 -5.86 17.33
C TYR A 203 -2.43 -5.99 18.69
N GLY A 204 -3.18 -6.55 19.66
CA GLY A 204 -2.72 -6.69 21.05
C GLY A 204 -1.48 -7.59 21.15
N GLY A 205 -0.43 -7.11 21.82
CA GLY A 205 0.83 -7.85 22.02
C GLY A 205 1.72 -7.97 20.79
N ALA A 206 1.28 -7.46 19.62
CA ALA A 206 2.09 -7.51 18.41
C ALA A 206 3.13 -6.38 18.38
N GLY A 207 4.38 -6.74 18.07
CA GLY A 207 5.46 -5.79 17.80
C GLY A 207 5.53 -5.39 16.34
N HIS A 208 6.55 -4.58 15.98
CA HIS A 208 6.70 -4.02 14.63
C HIS A 208 6.68 -5.07 13.52
N ASN A 209 7.45 -6.14 13.69
CA ASN A 209 7.61 -7.20 12.68
C ASN A 209 6.78 -8.47 13.00
N THR A 210 6.02 -8.48 14.09
CA THR A 210 5.24 -9.64 14.54
C THR A 210 3.74 -9.44 14.41
N LEU A 211 3.33 -8.55 13.50
CA LEU A 211 1.93 -8.34 13.16
C LEU A 211 1.32 -9.64 12.60
N PRO A 212 0.05 -9.92 12.86
CA PRO A 212 -0.66 -11.05 12.25
C PRO A 212 -0.98 -10.74 10.78
N TRP A 213 0.01 -10.92 9.90
CA TRP A 213 0.00 -10.43 8.51
C TRP A 213 -1.22 -10.89 7.70
N ASP A 214 -1.70 -12.11 7.93
CA ASP A 214 -2.93 -12.59 7.27
C ASP A 214 -4.14 -11.71 7.62
N GLN A 215 -4.28 -11.34 8.90
CA GLN A 215 -5.35 -10.45 9.35
C GLN A 215 -5.15 -9.02 8.85
N VAL A 216 -3.91 -8.54 8.85
CA VAL A 216 -3.54 -7.22 8.34
C VAL A 216 -3.95 -7.09 6.89
N TYR A 217 -3.52 -8.01 6.03
CA TYR A 217 -3.85 -7.94 4.60
C TYR A 217 -5.31 -8.25 4.28
N ALA A 218 -5.98 -9.10 5.06
CA ALA A 218 -7.42 -9.28 4.93
C ALA A 218 -8.18 -7.96 5.14
N LYS A 219 -7.77 -7.14 6.13
CA LYS A 219 -8.33 -5.80 6.35
C LYS A 219 -8.01 -4.83 5.21
N VAL A 220 -6.77 -4.85 4.70
CA VAL A 220 -6.37 -4.01 3.56
C VAL A 220 -7.22 -4.34 2.33
N LEU A 221 -7.38 -5.62 1.99
CA LEU A 221 -8.17 -6.05 0.84
C LEU A 221 -9.64 -5.65 0.97
N SER A 222 -10.25 -5.86 2.16
CA SER A 222 -11.62 -5.44 2.43
C SER A 222 -11.79 -3.92 2.30
N PHE A 223 -10.86 -3.16 2.84
CA PHE A 223 -10.87 -1.71 2.77
C PHE A 223 -10.76 -1.21 1.32
N PHE A 224 -9.83 -1.75 0.54
CA PHE A 224 -9.70 -1.37 -0.88
C PHE A 224 -10.89 -1.82 -1.72
N ALA A 225 -11.48 -2.97 -1.44
CA ALA A 225 -12.70 -3.41 -2.13
C ALA A 225 -13.88 -2.44 -1.94
N SER A 226 -13.92 -1.72 -0.81
CA SER A 226 -14.95 -0.72 -0.53
C SER A 226 -14.68 0.64 -1.16
N HIS A 227 -13.43 0.95 -1.51
CA HIS A 227 -13.02 2.31 -1.91
C HIS A 227 -12.41 2.41 -3.32
N LEU A 228 -11.98 1.31 -3.93
CA LEU A 228 -11.35 1.29 -5.27
C LEU A 228 -12.28 0.68 -6.33
N GLN A 229 -13.52 1.14 -6.39
CA GLN A 229 -14.52 0.66 -7.35
C GLN A 229 -14.51 1.45 -8.67
#